data_78f527ed5c8bea20dbecd5e86d84ab7e
#
_entry.id   78f527ed5c8bea20dbecd5e86d84ab7e
#
_cell.length_a   1.000
_cell.length_b   1.000
_cell.length_c   1.000
_cell.angle_alpha   90.00
_cell.angle_beta   90.00
_cell.angle_gamma   90.00
#
_symmetry.space_group_name_H-M   'P 1'
#
loop_
_entity.id
_entity.type
_entity.pdbx_description
1 polymer ?
#
loop_
_entity_poly.entity_id
_entity_poly.type
_entity_poly.pdbx_seq_one_letter_code
_entity_poly.pdbx_strand_id
1 'polypeptide(L)'
;MKKNNLNKGYSLFDLFKIIIDKKYESKINSEEHINALLEAINRSSKEDITYKNENKLTCLHLAVQINSPQIVKALIDKGADVNAITDRGVTPLHLAIVKKQPEDIIKVLIENGADYHIKEANFSAMELAKLMDVDYMHLFEAQNK
;
A
#
# COMPACT_ATOMS: atom_id res chain seq x y z
N MET A 1 -22.25 13.42 18.25
CA MET A 1 -21.37 13.15 17.08
C MET A 1 -19.92 13.36 17.47
N LYS A 2 -19.18 12.29 17.63
CA LYS A 2 -17.72 12.40 17.73
C LYS A 2 -17.19 12.60 16.31
N LYS A 3 -16.90 13.84 15.93
CA LYS A 3 -16.06 14.09 14.76
C LYS A 3 -14.72 13.44 15.03
N ASN A 4 -14.36 12.46 14.20
CA ASN A 4 -13.03 11.88 14.23
C ASN A 4 -12.01 13.00 14.06
N ASN A 5 -11.37 13.37 15.17
CA ASN A 5 -10.32 14.39 15.20
C ASN A 5 -8.99 13.90 14.58
N LEU A 6 -9.07 12.88 13.73
CA LEU A 6 -7.89 12.31 13.06
C LEU A 6 -7.20 13.30 12.10
N ASN A 7 -7.86 14.41 11.74
CA ASN A 7 -7.37 15.33 10.72
C ASN A 7 -6.72 16.61 11.24
N LYS A 8 -6.58 16.80 12.55
CA LYS A 8 -5.96 18.01 13.09
C LYS A 8 -4.46 17.79 13.35
N GLY A 9 -3.63 18.18 12.39
CA GLY A 9 -2.19 18.34 12.58
C GLY A 9 -1.33 17.11 12.27
N TYR A 10 -1.91 16.04 11.77
CA TYR A 10 -1.15 14.85 11.33
C TYR A 10 -0.92 14.88 9.83
N SER A 11 0.30 14.52 9.40
CA SER A 11 0.56 14.26 8.00
C SER A 11 -0.22 13.04 7.51
N LEU A 12 -0.40 12.89 6.20
CA LEU A 12 -1.02 11.70 5.63
C LEU A 12 -0.28 10.42 6.07
N PHE A 13 1.05 10.47 6.07
CA PHE A 13 1.89 9.35 6.51
C PHE A 13 1.61 8.97 7.98
N ASP A 14 1.49 9.95 8.87
CA ASP A 14 1.17 9.72 10.28
C ASP A 14 -0.23 9.11 10.46
N LEU A 15 -1.21 9.56 9.67
CA LEU A 15 -2.55 8.99 9.71
C LEU A 15 -2.54 7.50 9.34
N PHE A 16 -1.80 7.10 8.32
CA PHE A 16 -1.63 5.69 7.98
C PHE A 16 -0.99 4.91 9.12
N LYS A 17 0.06 5.44 9.74
CA LYS A 17 0.72 4.79 10.88
C LYS A 17 -0.24 4.60 12.05
N ILE A 18 -0.97 5.64 12.42
CA ILE A 18 -1.95 5.59 13.52
C ILE A 18 -3.00 4.51 13.26
N ILE A 19 -3.52 4.44 12.04
CA ILE A 19 -4.55 3.47 11.68
C ILE A 19 -3.99 2.05 11.69
N ILE A 20 -2.77 1.85 11.19
CA ILE A 20 -2.12 0.54 11.19
C ILE A 20 -1.79 0.09 12.62
N ASP A 21 -1.26 0.99 13.46
CA ASP A 21 -0.92 0.69 14.84
C ASP A 21 -2.16 0.30 15.68
N LYS A 22 -3.29 0.95 15.40
CA LYS A 22 -4.59 0.60 16.02
C LYS A 22 -5.17 -0.72 15.53
N LYS A 23 -4.60 -1.34 14.52
CA LYS A 23 -5.06 -2.63 13.96
C LYS A 23 -5.11 -3.74 15.02
N TYR A 24 -4.35 -3.62 16.06
CA TYR A 24 -4.37 -4.59 17.16
C TYR A 24 -5.52 -4.38 18.15
N GLU A 25 -6.24 -3.26 18.06
CA GLU A 25 -7.31 -2.90 19.00
C GLU A 25 -8.74 -3.16 18.48
N SER A 26 -8.90 -3.96 17.44
CA SER A 26 -10.19 -4.36 16.84
C SER A 26 -10.91 -3.32 15.96
N LYS A 27 -11.20 -3.65 14.72
CA LYS A 27 -12.06 -2.96 13.73
C LYS A 27 -11.40 -1.89 12.83
N ILE A 28 -10.22 -2.14 12.31
CA ILE A 28 -9.55 -1.19 11.39
C ILE A 28 -10.12 -1.18 9.98
N ASN A 29 -10.80 -2.21 9.59
CA ASN A 29 -11.51 -2.24 8.32
C ASN A 29 -12.91 -1.66 8.44
N SER A 30 -13.15 -0.79 9.45
CA SER A 30 -14.41 -0.09 9.49
C SER A 30 -14.46 0.89 8.32
N GLU A 31 -15.59 0.95 7.67
CA GLU A 31 -15.89 1.88 6.58
C GLU A 31 -15.52 3.31 6.95
N GLU A 32 -15.66 3.68 8.23
CA GLU A 32 -15.29 5.00 8.76
C GLU A 32 -13.79 5.32 8.59
N HIS A 33 -12.91 4.35 8.90
CA HIS A 33 -11.46 4.54 8.75
C HIS A 33 -11.05 4.65 7.28
N ILE A 34 -11.66 3.83 6.43
CA ILE A 34 -11.43 3.88 4.99
C ILE A 34 -11.88 5.23 4.42
N ASN A 35 -13.07 5.67 4.78
CA ASN A 35 -13.59 6.98 4.34
C ASN A 35 -12.72 8.14 4.84
N ALA A 36 -12.27 8.10 6.09
CA ALA A 36 -11.37 9.12 6.64
C ALA A 36 -10.03 9.17 5.88
N LEU A 37 -9.47 8.02 5.53
CA LEU A 37 -8.24 7.95 4.72
C LEU A 37 -8.47 8.46 3.29
N LEU A 38 -9.58 8.10 2.67
CA LEU A 38 -9.92 8.58 1.32
C LEU A 38 -10.07 10.11 1.30
N GLU A 39 -10.72 10.68 2.30
CA GLU A 39 -10.81 12.15 2.45
C GLU A 39 -9.43 12.79 2.65
N ALA A 40 -8.60 12.20 3.51
CA ALA A 40 -7.25 12.70 3.75
C ALA A 40 -6.39 12.64 2.48
N ILE A 41 -6.46 11.55 1.72
CA ILE A 41 -5.77 11.41 0.43
C ILE A 41 -6.25 12.49 -0.54
N ASN A 42 -7.55 12.73 -0.60
CA ASN A 42 -8.15 13.71 -1.52
C ASN A 42 -7.68 15.15 -1.24
N ARG A 43 -7.44 15.46 0.03
CA ARG A 43 -6.96 16.78 0.48
C ARG A 43 -5.44 16.92 0.44
N SER A 44 -4.71 15.82 0.28
CA SER A 44 -3.25 15.81 0.34
C SER A 44 -2.64 16.43 -0.92
N SER A 45 -1.55 17.14 -0.74
CA SER A 45 -0.72 17.61 -1.84
C SER A 45 0.06 16.44 -2.45
N LYS A 46 0.67 16.68 -3.63
CA LYS A 46 1.54 15.69 -4.26
C LYS A 46 2.75 15.37 -3.36
N GLU A 47 3.27 16.36 -2.66
CA GLU A 47 4.38 16.22 -1.72
C GLU A 47 4.01 15.28 -0.57
N ASP A 48 2.79 15.38 -0.04
CA ASP A 48 2.29 14.47 1.01
C ASP A 48 2.17 13.04 0.50
N ILE A 49 1.65 12.87 -0.72
CA ILE A 49 1.46 11.55 -1.36
C ILE A 49 2.81 10.88 -1.62
N THR A 50 3.81 11.64 -2.05
CA THR A 50 5.13 11.14 -2.43
C THR A 50 6.16 11.18 -1.30
N TYR A 51 5.76 11.59 -0.10
CA TYR A 51 6.62 11.65 1.06
C TYR A 51 7.29 10.29 1.34
N LYS A 52 8.56 10.33 1.69
CA LYS A 52 9.36 9.19 2.13
C LYS A 52 9.95 9.47 3.49
N ASN A 53 9.78 8.54 4.43
CA ASN A 53 10.44 8.66 5.73
C ASN A 53 11.94 8.31 5.63
N GLU A 54 12.62 8.24 6.78
CA GLU A 54 14.06 7.94 6.88
C GLU A 54 14.44 6.61 6.20
N ASN A 55 13.56 5.61 6.25
CA ASN A 55 13.74 4.31 5.63
C ASN A 55 13.20 4.26 4.18
N LYS A 56 12.88 5.41 3.60
CA LYS A 56 12.24 5.55 2.28
C LYS A 56 10.88 4.84 2.16
N LEU A 57 10.21 4.63 3.29
CA LEU A 57 8.86 4.09 3.33
C LEU A 57 7.86 5.16 2.87
N THR A 58 6.91 4.81 2.04
CA THR A 58 5.87 5.72 1.52
C THR A 58 4.48 5.37 2.07
N CYS A 59 3.52 6.27 1.87
CA CYS A 59 2.11 5.98 2.18
C CYS A 59 1.61 4.74 1.45
N LEU A 60 2.07 4.49 0.23
CA LEU A 60 1.65 3.31 -0.53
C LEU A 60 2.14 2.01 0.11
N HIS A 61 3.37 1.98 0.64
CA HIS A 61 3.85 0.82 1.42
C HIS A 61 2.96 0.57 2.66
N LEU A 62 2.52 1.62 3.32
CA LEU A 62 1.62 1.49 4.47
C LEU A 62 0.22 1.05 4.04
N ALA A 63 -0.28 1.60 2.93
CA ALA A 63 -1.62 1.32 2.43
C ALA A 63 -1.85 -0.15 2.08
N VAL A 64 -0.84 -0.85 1.55
CA VAL A 64 -0.98 -2.28 1.22
C VAL A 64 -1.15 -3.16 2.45
N GLN A 65 -0.90 -2.66 3.64
CA GLN A 65 -1.16 -3.37 4.90
C GLN A 65 -2.62 -3.22 5.35
N ILE A 66 -3.32 -2.25 4.78
CA ILE A 66 -4.75 -2.05 5.00
C ILE A 66 -5.48 -2.78 3.87
N ASN A 67 -6.28 -3.76 4.21
CA ASN A 67 -6.99 -4.57 3.23
C ASN A 67 -8.08 -3.76 2.50
N SER A 68 -7.67 -2.75 1.74
CA SER A 68 -8.58 -1.90 0.96
C SER A 68 -7.96 -1.54 -0.40
N PRO A 69 -8.41 -2.19 -1.49
CA PRO A 69 -7.98 -1.84 -2.84
C PRO A 69 -8.27 -0.38 -3.20
N GLN A 70 -9.33 0.18 -2.64
CA GLN A 70 -9.75 1.58 -2.86
C GLN A 70 -8.70 2.58 -2.38
N ILE A 71 -8.11 2.33 -1.21
CA ILE A 71 -7.04 3.19 -0.64
C ILE A 71 -5.79 3.13 -1.52
N VAL A 72 -5.39 1.93 -1.92
CA VAL A 72 -4.23 1.72 -2.79
C VAL A 72 -4.44 2.46 -4.12
N LYS A 73 -5.60 2.29 -4.74
CA LYS A 73 -5.96 2.94 -6.01
C LYS A 73 -5.99 4.46 -5.87
N ALA A 74 -6.56 4.98 -4.80
CA ALA A 74 -6.65 6.42 -4.55
C ALA A 74 -5.26 7.07 -4.46
N LEU A 75 -4.31 6.43 -3.76
CA LEU A 75 -2.93 6.91 -3.68
C LEU A 75 -2.24 6.90 -5.04
N ILE A 76 -2.39 5.84 -5.81
CA ILE A 76 -1.80 5.73 -7.16
C ILE A 76 -2.37 6.82 -8.07
N ASP A 77 -3.69 7.03 -8.05
CA ASP A 77 -4.36 8.06 -8.84
C ASP A 77 -3.89 9.48 -8.48
N LYS A 78 -3.47 9.69 -7.24
CA LYS A 78 -2.89 10.96 -6.77
C LYS A 78 -1.38 11.10 -7.01
N GLY A 79 -0.76 10.12 -7.66
CA GLY A 79 0.64 10.19 -8.06
C GLY A 79 1.62 9.43 -7.18
N ALA A 80 1.15 8.52 -6.32
CA ALA A 80 2.04 7.63 -5.59
C ALA A 80 2.83 6.75 -6.58
N ASP A 81 4.12 6.58 -6.30
CA ASP A 81 4.98 5.70 -7.10
C ASP A 81 4.72 4.23 -6.74
N VAL A 82 4.09 3.50 -7.65
CA VAL A 82 3.77 2.08 -7.47
C VAL A 82 5.02 1.21 -7.31
N ASN A 83 6.17 1.67 -7.80
CA ASN A 83 7.47 1.00 -7.74
C ASN A 83 8.45 1.65 -6.75
N ALA A 84 7.94 2.45 -5.82
CA ALA A 84 8.78 3.03 -4.78
C ALA A 84 9.49 1.93 -3.98
N ILE A 85 10.77 2.12 -3.71
CA ILE A 85 11.58 1.17 -2.97
C ILE A 85 12.03 1.77 -1.64
N THR A 86 11.99 0.96 -0.59
CA THR A 86 12.58 1.31 0.70
C THR A 86 14.11 1.24 0.63
N ASP A 87 14.79 1.63 1.71
CA ASP A 87 16.25 1.47 1.85
C ASP A 87 16.72 0.01 1.74
N ARG A 88 15.81 -0.95 1.95
CA ARG A 88 16.06 -2.39 1.77
C ARG A 88 15.66 -2.93 0.41
N GLY A 89 15.20 -2.08 -0.51
CA GLY A 89 14.76 -2.48 -1.84
C GLY A 89 13.34 -3.04 -1.91
N VAL A 90 12.54 -2.88 -0.85
CA VAL A 90 11.18 -3.42 -0.77
C VAL A 90 10.20 -2.51 -1.53
N THR A 91 9.43 -3.07 -2.45
CA THR A 91 8.33 -2.37 -3.12
C THR A 91 7.00 -2.63 -2.40
N PRO A 92 5.95 -1.84 -2.68
CA PRO A 92 4.60 -2.16 -2.18
C PRO A 92 4.15 -3.57 -2.56
N LEU A 93 4.50 -4.04 -3.76
CA LEU A 93 4.15 -5.38 -4.23
C LEU A 93 4.83 -6.48 -3.39
N HIS A 94 6.13 -6.32 -3.06
CA HIS A 94 6.82 -7.25 -2.15
C HIS A 94 6.09 -7.34 -0.80
N LEU A 95 5.75 -6.20 -0.21
CA LEU A 95 5.02 -6.16 1.07
C LEU A 95 3.66 -6.86 0.97
N ALA A 96 2.91 -6.60 -0.09
CA ALA A 96 1.61 -7.22 -0.28
C ALA A 96 1.69 -8.74 -0.34
N ILE A 97 2.71 -9.27 -1.02
CA ILE A 97 2.95 -10.72 -1.13
C ILE A 97 3.38 -11.30 0.22
N VAL A 98 4.36 -10.70 0.88
CA VAL A 98 4.85 -11.15 2.19
C VAL A 98 3.74 -11.14 3.25
N LYS A 99 2.87 -10.16 3.21
CA LYS A 99 1.71 -10.05 4.10
C LYS A 99 0.53 -10.93 3.66
N LYS A 100 0.66 -11.67 2.57
CA LYS A 100 -0.39 -12.51 1.99
C LYS A 100 -1.70 -11.74 1.80
N GLN A 101 -1.59 -10.54 1.25
CA GLN A 101 -2.76 -9.70 0.99
C GLN A 101 -3.70 -10.36 -0.03
N PRO A 102 -5.01 -10.07 0.02
CA PRO A 102 -5.95 -10.58 -0.97
C PRO A 102 -5.55 -10.24 -2.40
N GLU A 103 -5.94 -11.08 -3.33
CA GLU A 103 -5.68 -10.94 -4.76
C GLU A 103 -6.02 -9.55 -5.31
N ASP A 104 -7.09 -8.93 -4.81
CA ASP A 104 -7.52 -7.61 -5.24
C ASP A 104 -6.47 -6.52 -5.02
N ILE A 105 -5.71 -6.60 -3.91
CA ILE A 105 -4.59 -5.69 -3.63
C ILE A 105 -3.46 -5.91 -4.63
N ILE A 106 -3.07 -7.16 -4.84
CA ILE A 106 -2.03 -7.54 -5.80
C ILE A 106 -2.42 -7.08 -7.21
N LYS A 107 -3.65 -7.34 -7.60
CA LYS A 107 -4.20 -6.97 -8.89
C LYS A 107 -4.16 -5.46 -9.14
N VAL A 108 -4.59 -4.65 -8.17
CA VAL A 108 -4.54 -3.18 -8.29
C VAL A 108 -3.11 -2.70 -8.50
N LEU A 109 -2.14 -3.23 -7.77
CA LEU A 109 -0.73 -2.87 -7.94
C LEU A 109 -0.23 -3.22 -9.34
N ILE A 110 -0.46 -4.44 -9.80
CA ILE A 110 -0.01 -4.93 -11.11
C ILE A 110 -0.67 -4.14 -12.24
N GLU A 111 -1.98 -3.94 -12.20
CA GLU A 111 -2.73 -3.19 -13.21
C GLU A 111 -2.30 -1.73 -13.32
N ASN A 112 -1.72 -1.17 -12.27
CA ASN A 112 -1.20 0.20 -12.25
C ASN A 112 0.32 0.27 -12.41
N GLY A 113 0.95 -0.78 -12.94
CA GLY A 113 2.33 -0.76 -13.39
C GLY A 113 3.36 -1.23 -12.36
N ALA A 114 2.95 -1.96 -11.32
CA ALA A 114 3.92 -2.56 -10.39
C ALA A 114 4.84 -3.53 -11.15
N ASP A 115 6.14 -3.29 -11.06
CA ASP A 115 7.15 -4.12 -11.69
C ASP A 115 7.52 -5.30 -10.78
N TYR A 116 7.03 -6.48 -11.13
CA TYR A 116 7.27 -7.71 -10.37
C TYR A 116 8.66 -8.33 -10.60
N HIS A 117 9.51 -7.69 -11.40
CA HIS A 117 10.91 -8.08 -11.61
C HIS A 117 11.89 -7.35 -10.69
N ILE A 118 11.50 -6.27 -10.04
CA ILE A 118 12.35 -5.57 -9.07
C ILE A 118 12.73 -6.55 -7.96
N LYS A 119 14.01 -6.63 -7.62
CA LYS A 119 14.51 -7.52 -6.59
C LYS A 119 14.68 -6.83 -5.25
N GLU A 120 14.10 -7.42 -4.22
CA GLU A 120 14.40 -7.17 -2.82
C GLU A 120 15.41 -8.22 -2.35
N ALA A 121 16.58 -7.78 -1.88
CA ALA A 121 17.70 -8.67 -1.60
C ALA A 121 18.05 -9.51 -2.83
N ASN A 122 17.56 -10.74 -2.93
CA ASN A 122 17.81 -11.63 -4.06
C ASN A 122 16.53 -12.09 -4.76
N PHE A 123 15.36 -11.61 -4.32
CA PHE A 123 14.08 -12.12 -4.79
C PHE A 123 13.23 -11.01 -5.43
N SER A 124 12.73 -11.28 -6.63
CA SER A 124 11.67 -10.49 -7.22
C SER A 124 10.32 -10.84 -6.56
N ALA A 125 9.32 -9.98 -6.75
CA ALA A 125 7.98 -10.26 -6.25
C ALA A 125 7.42 -11.59 -6.79
N MET A 126 7.71 -11.91 -8.04
CA MET A 126 7.34 -13.19 -8.65
C MET A 126 8.01 -14.39 -7.96
N GLU A 127 9.31 -14.28 -7.70
CA GLU A 127 10.07 -15.34 -7.01
C GLU A 127 9.59 -15.54 -5.58
N LEU A 128 9.27 -14.43 -4.87
CA LEU A 128 8.67 -14.49 -3.53
C LEU A 128 7.30 -15.18 -3.55
N ALA A 129 6.44 -14.87 -4.51
CA ALA A 129 5.13 -15.49 -4.62
C ALA A 129 5.25 -17.02 -4.79
N LYS A 130 6.19 -17.47 -5.62
CA LYS A 130 6.49 -18.91 -5.79
C LYS A 130 7.01 -19.55 -4.51
N LEU A 131 7.96 -18.87 -3.85
CA LEU A 131 8.56 -19.37 -2.62
C LEU A 131 7.56 -19.50 -1.47
N MET A 132 6.62 -18.57 -1.40
CA MET A 132 5.59 -18.54 -0.36
C MET A 132 4.36 -19.39 -0.69
N ASP A 133 4.37 -20.06 -1.82
CA ASP A 133 3.26 -20.89 -2.32
C ASP A 133 1.92 -20.12 -2.32
N VAL A 134 1.97 -18.89 -2.84
CA VAL A 134 0.78 -18.05 -3.03
C VAL A 134 0.43 -17.98 -4.52
N ASP A 135 -0.82 -18.18 -4.83
CA ASP A 135 -1.30 -18.31 -6.22
C ASP A 135 -1.61 -16.94 -6.84
N TYR A 136 -0.55 -16.17 -7.10
CA TYR A 136 -0.67 -14.91 -7.84
C TYR A 136 -0.09 -15.00 -9.26
N MET A 137 0.35 -16.18 -9.68
CA MET A 137 1.07 -16.34 -10.96
C MET A 137 0.20 -15.93 -12.16
N HIS A 138 -1.09 -16.23 -12.12
CA HIS A 138 -2.02 -15.86 -13.19
C HIS A 138 -2.12 -14.33 -13.38
N LEU A 139 -1.92 -13.53 -12.32
CA LEU A 139 -1.90 -12.07 -12.39
C LEU A 139 -0.65 -11.55 -13.11
N PHE A 140 0.51 -12.18 -12.84
CA PHE A 140 1.76 -11.81 -13.51
C PHE A 140 1.74 -12.18 -14.99
N GLU A 141 1.19 -13.35 -15.33
CA GLU A 141 1.08 -13.82 -16.71
C GLU A 141 0.12 -12.96 -17.54
N ALA A 142 -0.95 -12.45 -16.95
CA ALA A 142 -1.92 -11.60 -17.64
C ALA A 142 -1.32 -10.30 -18.19
N GLN A 143 -0.22 -9.81 -17.59
CA GLN A 143 0.48 -8.59 -18.03
C GLN A 143 1.43 -8.82 -19.21
N ASN A 144 1.77 -10.07 -19.51
CA ASN A 144 2.72 -10.44 -20.58
C ASN A 144 2.05 -10.69 -21.94
N LYS A 145 0.75 -10.38 -22.05
CA LYS A 145 0.02 -10.52 -23.32
C LYS A 145 -0.08 -9.22 -24.08
#